data_0ba789303d0cabae7db11bcbb2bcc67d
#
_entry.id   0ba789303d0cabae7db11bcbb2bcc67d
#
_cell.length_a   1.000
_cell.length_b   1.000
_cell.length_c   1.000
_cell.angle_alpha   90.00
_cell.angle_beta   90.00
_cell.angle_gamma   90.00
#
_symmetry.space_group_name_H-M   'P 1'
#
loop_
_entity.id
_entity.type
_entity.pdbx_description
1 polymer ?
#
loop_
_entity_poly.entity_id
_entity_poly.type
_entity_poly.pdbx_seq_one_letter_code
_entity_poly.pdbx_strand_id
1 'polypeptide(L)'
;RAVTYAQASGALPAGIVWKVSASMSPSNPVTVRILEDLGASTVNIPADATLEELAEMRAAVSLPLDLYVESPDALGGVVRGNELGDLIRAGAPLYAKFGLRNAQAIYPSGHHLDDVARANATEKVHRAAVALEWLERLSPGVVQSKPGAAGLGVPVR
;
A
#
# COMPACT_ATOMS: atom_id res chain seq x y z
N ARG A 1 12.94 -13.83 -8.52
CA ARG A 1 13.21 -15.08 -9.26
C ARG A 1 13.17 -16.31 -8.37
N ALA A 2 13.84 -16.39 -7.21
CA ALA A 2 13.79 -17.57 -6.33
C ALA A 2 12.36 -17.94 -5.92
N VAL A 3 11.55 -16.94 -5.58
CA VAL A 3 10.16 -17.09 -5.17
C VAL A 3 9.27 -17.58 -6.33
N THR A 4 9.36 -16.93 -7.48
CA THR A 4 8.58 -17.32 -8.67
C THR A 4 8.97 -18.72 -9.16
N TYR A 5 10.24 -19.08 -9.06
CA TYR A 5 10.70 -20.44 -9.31
C TYR A 5 10.11 -21.45 -8.31
N ALA A 6 10.12 -21.11 -7.01
CA ALA A 6 9.56 -21.97 -5.97
C ALA A 6 8.04 -22.16 -6.11
N GLN A 7 7.31 -21.14 -6.55
CA GLN A 7 5.88 -21.27 -6.89
C GLN A 7 5.68 -22.15 -8.13
N ALA A 8 6.44 -21.92 -9.19
CA ALA A 8 6.34 -22.70 -10.42
C ALA A 8 6.71 -24.19 -10.22
N SER A 9 7.65 -24.49 -9.32
CA SER A 9 8.04 -25.87 -8.97
C SER A 9 7.12 -26.54 -7.94
N GLY A 10 6.11 -25.82 -7.41
CA GLY A 10 5.23 -26.33 -6.35
C GLY A 10 5.85 -26.34 -4.95
N ALA A 11 7.06 -25.81 -4.77
CA ALA A 11 7.70 -25.69 -3.45
C ALA A 11 7.04 -24.61 -2.57
N LEU A 12 6.28 -23.69 -3.20
CA LEU A 12 5.44 -22.72 -2.53
C LEU A 12 4.03 -22.73 -3.14
N PRO A 13 2.98 -22.42 -2.36
CA PRO A 13 1.61 -22.31 -2.89
C PRO A 13 1.51 -21.29 -4.02
N ALA A 14 0.82 -21.66 -5.10
CA ALA A 14 0.65 -20.76 -6.27
C ALA A 14 -0.10 -19.46 -5.95
N GLY A 15 -0.98 -19.48 -4.94
CA GLY A 15 -1.81 -18.34 -4.56
C GLY A 15 -1.15 -17.32 -3.61
N ILE A 16 0.16 -17.44 -3.34
CA ILE A 16 0.87 -16.46 -2.51
C ILE A 16 0.96 -15.12 -3.25
N VAL A 17 0.51 -14.05 -2.57
CA VAL A 17 0.64 -12.67 -3.04
C VAL A 17 1.97 -12.08 -2.54
N TRP A 18 2.83 -11.70 -3.47
CA TRP A 18 4.13 -11.13 -3.17
C TRP A 18 4.07 -9.61 -3.21
N LYS A 19 4.28 -9.00 -2.05
CA LYS A 19 4.30 -7.53 -1.91
C LYS A 19 5.73 -7.04 -1.74
N VAL A 20 6.17 -6.17 -2.64
CA VAL A 20 7.47 -5.47 -2.50
C VAL A 20 7.32 -4.34 -1.50
N SER A 21 8.21 -4.28 -0.52
CA SER A 21 8.18 -3.27 0.54
C SER A 21 8.61 -1.89 0.04
N ALA A 22 8.03 -0.82 0.63
CA ALA A 22 8.51 0.55 0.47
C ALA A 22 9.99 0.72 0.87
N SER A 23 10.51 -0.13 1.76
CA SER A 23 11.93 -0.12 2.16
C SER A 23 12.89 -0.43 1.01
N MET A 24 12.41 -0.95 -0.11
CA MET A 24 13.18 -1.12 -1.34
C MET A 24 13.21 0.13 -2.22
N SER A 25 12.46 1.16 -1.85
CA SER A 25 12.37 2.47 -2.51
C SER A 25 12.22 2.40 -4.06
N PRO A 26 11.23 1.66 -4.59
CA PRO A 26 10.99 1.62 -6.03
C PRO A 26 10.36 2.94 -6.49
N SER A 27 11.18 3.91 -6.87
CA SER A 27 10.80 5.31 -7.05
C SER A 27 10.79 5.78 -8.52
N ASN A 28 10.82 4.85 -9.47
CA ASN A 28 10.76 5.19 -10.89
C ASN A 28 10.14 4.08 -11.74
N PRO A 29 9.64 4.39 -12.95
CA PRO A 29 8.96 3.45 -13.85
C PRO A 29 9.79 2.19 -14.17
N VAL A 30 11.09 2.32 -14.37
CA VAL A 30 11.96 1.19 -14.72
C VAL A 30 12.06 0.20 -13.56
N THR A 31 12.24 0.69 -12.35
CA THR A 31 12.34 -0.17 -11.16
C THR A 31 11.04 -0.94 -10.93
N VAL A 32 9.87 -0.28 -10.98
CA VAL A 32 8.59 -0.98 -10.78
C VAL A 32 8.32 -2.00 -11.89
N ARG A 33 8.71 -1.71 -13.13
CA ARG A 33 8.62 -2.64 -14.25
C ARG A 33 9.48 -3.89 -14.04
N ILE A 34 10.73 -3.72 -13.62
CA ILE A 34 11.62 -4.85 -13.30
C ILE A 34 11.02 -5.72 -12.19
N LEU A 35 10.42 -5.11 -11.18
CA LEU A 35 9.79 -5.85 -10.07
C LEU A 35 8.57 -6.65 -10.55
N GLU A 36 7.76 -6.10 -11.45
CA GLU A 36 6.66 -6.83 -12.11
C GLU A 36 7.20 -8.01 -12.91
N ASP A 37 8.22 -7.81 -13.75
CA ASP A 37 8.85 -8.87 -14.56
C ASP A 37 9.51 -9.96 -13.70
N LEU A 38 9.90 -9.63 -12.47
CA LEU A 38 10.39 -10.59 -11.47
C LEU A 38 9.26 -11.33 -10.74
N GLY A 39 8.00 -11.01 -11.00
CA GLY A 39 6.83 -11.69 -10.47
C GLY A 39 6.25 -11.09 -9.19
N ALA A 40 6.53 -9.83 -8.88
CA ALA A 40 5.83 -9.14 -7.81
C ALA A 40 4.32 -9.09 -8.10
N SER A 41 3.51 -9.29 -7.07
CA SER A 41 2.04 -9.17 -7.15
C SER A 41 1.59 -7.74 -6.91
N THR A 42 2.28 -7.01 -6.03
CA THR A 42 2.09 -5.58 -5.78
C THR A 42 3.41 -4.93 -5.40
N VAL A 43 3.54 -3.63 -5.64
CA VAL A 43 4.73 -2.85 -5.30
C VAL A 43 4.34 -1.65 -4.44
N ASN A 44 4.95 -1.54 -3.26
CA ASN A 44 4.76 -0.41 -2.38
C ASN A 44 5.77 0.69 -2.73
N ILE A 45 5.29 1.76 -3.34
CA ILE A 45 6.09 2.91 -3.77
C ILE A 45 6.38 3.87 -2.60
N PRO A 46 7.37 4.77 -2.71
CA PRO A 46 7.63 5.78 -1.70
C PRO A 46 6.40 6.64 -1.38
N ALA A 47 6.20 6.96 -0.10
CA ALA A 47 5.03 7.71 0.36
C ALA A 47 5.02 9.18 -0.11
N ASP A 48 6.19 9.72 -0.42
CA ASP A 48 6.45 11.08 -0.87
C ASP A 48 6.48 11.24 -2.40
N ALA A 49 6.22 10.16 -3.15
CA ALA A 49 6.12 10.23 -4.60
C ALA A 49 5.11 11.30 -5.04
N THR A 50 5.47 12.14 -6.00
CA THR A 50 4.57 13.13 -6.60
C THR A 50 3.46 12.45 -7.40
N LEU A 51 2.41 13.18 -7.74
CA LEU A 51 1.34 12.65 -8.59
C LEU A 51 1.85 12.28 -9.99
N GLU A 52 2.83 13.04 -10.51
CA GLU A 52 3.46 12.76 -11.81
C GLU A 52 4.27 11.47 -11.76
N GLU A 53 5.16 11.31 -10.77
CA GLU A 53 5.94 10.08 -10.57
C GLU A 53 5.03 8.86 -10.38
N LEU A 54 3.94 9.02 -9.61
CA LEU A 54 2.95 7.97 -9.42
C LEU A 54 2.28 7.58 -10.74
N ALA A 55 1.89 8.57 -11.56
CA ALA A 55 1.27 8.32 -12.85
C ALA A 55 2.24 7.65 -13.84
N GLU A 56 3.52 8.06 -13.86
CA GLU A 56 4.56 7.43 -14.68
C GLU A 56 4.80 5.97 -14.25
N MET A 57 4.93 5.71 -12.96
CA MET A 57 5.05 4.35 -12.43
C MET A 57 3.82 3.51 -12.77
N ARG A 58 2.62 4.09 -12.64
CA ARG A 58 1.37 3.43 -13.01
C ARG A 58 1.32 3.05 -14.49
N ALA A 59 1.77 3.94 -15.36
CA ALA A 59 1.79 3.69 -16.81
C ALA A 59 2.74 2.55 -17.21
N ALA A 60 3.80 2.33 -16.44
CA ALA A 60 4.82 1.33 -16.72
C ALA A 60 4.41 -0.11 -16.36
N VAL A 61 3.42 -0.33 -15.49
CA VAL A 61 3.08 -1.65 -14.96
C VAL A 61 1.57 -1.94 -14.99
N SER A 62 1.21 -3.22 -14.88
CA SER A 62 -0.18 -3.66 -14.78
C SER A 62 -0.58 -4.03 -13.36
N LEU A 63 0.38 -4.45 -12.53
CA LEU A 63 0.14 -4.84 -11.15
C LEU A 63 -0.40 -3.66 -10.31
N PRO A 64 -1.18 -3.94 -9.24
CA PRO A 64 -1.59 -2.92 -8.30
C PRO A 64 -0.39 -2.29 -7.58
N LEU A 65 -0.45 -0.97 -7.38
CA LEU A 65 0.50 -0.25 -6.54
C LEU A 65 0.00 -0.19 -5.09
N ASP A 66 0.92 -0.17 -4.14
CA ASP A 66 0.64 0.15 -2.74
C ASP A 66 1.20 1.54 -2.44
N LEU A 67 0.46 2.37 -1.73
CA LEU A 67 0.93 3.68 -1.29
C LEU A 67 0.50 3.97 0.14
N TYR A 68 1.41 4.48 0.95
CA TYR A 68 1.04 5.05 2.24
C TYR A 68 0.39 6.42 2.06
N VAL A 69 -0.87 6.52 2.41
CA VAL A 69 -1.61 7.80 2.53
C VAL A 69 -1.21 8.50 3.82
N GLU A 70 -0.95 7.73 4.88
CA GLU A 70 -0.23 8.18 6.06
C GLU A 70 0.89 7.17 6.36
N SER A 71 2.15 7.61 6.32
CA SER A 71 3.29 6.74 6.57
C SER A 71 3.80 6.87 8.00
N PRO A 72 4.34 5.78 8.60
CA PRO A 72 5.11 5.87 9.83
C PRO A 72 6.33 6.79 9.67
N ASP A 73 6.83 7.36 10.77
CA ASP A 73 8.00 8.24 10.76
C ASP A 73 9.24 7.60 10.12
N ALA A 74 9.44 6.30 10.34
CA ALA A 74 10.51 5.52 9.70
C ALA A 74 10.41 5.43 8.17
N LEU A 75 9.26 5.76 7.59
CA LEU A 75 9.01 5.81 6.14
C LEU A 75 8.64 7.23 5.68
N GLY A 76 9.18 8.25 6.34
CA GLY A 76 9.05 9.65 5.96
C GLY A 76 7.96 10.43 6.67
N GLY A 77 7.04 9.81 7.40
CA GLY A 77 6.01 10.51 8.18
C GLY A 77 5.06 11.38 7.36
N VAL A 78 4.78 11.03 6.12
CA VAL A 78 3.93 11.78 5.20
C VAL A 78 2.46 11.60 5.57
N VAL A 79 1.64 12.66 5.44
CA VAL A 79 0.18 12.63 5.65
C VAL A 79 -0.50 13.26 4.44
N ARG A 80 -1.24 12.46 3.68
CA ARG A 80 -1.87 12.84 2.39
C ARG A 80 -3.35 12.45 2.30
N GLY A 81 -4.04 12.36 3.43
CA GLY A 81 -5.44 11.93 3.47
C GLY A 81 -6.37 12.77 2.60
N ASN A 82 -6.14 14.09 2.53
CA ASN A 82 -6.89 15.02 1.68
C ASN A 82 -6.58 14.90 0.18
N GLU A 83 -5.47 14.25 -0.18
CA GLU A 83 -5.06 14.02 -1.57
C GLU A 83 -5.51 12.65 -2.10
N LEU A 84 -6.21 11.84 -1.29
CA LEU A 84 -6.53 10.45 -1.62
C LEU A 84 -7.22 10.31 -2.99
N GLY A 85 -8.11 11.23 -3.35
CA GLY A 85 -8.76 11.23 -4.66
C GLY A 85 -7.79 11.41 -5.83
N ASP A 86 -6.80 12.30 -5.68
CA ASP A 86 -5.78 12.55 -6.70
C ASP A 86 -4.82 11.37 -6.82
N LEU A 87 -4.43 10.79 -5.69
CA LEU A 87 -3.60 9.60 -5.64
C LEU A 87 -4.28 8.41 -6.36
N ILE A 88 -5.58 8.23 -6.16
CA ILE A 88 -6.34 7.19 -6.84
C ILE A 88 -6.41 7.47 -8.34
N ARG A 89 -6.68 8.70 -8.76
CA ARG A 89 -6.71 9.06 -10.18
C ARG A 89 -5.37 8.81 -10.88
N ALA A 90 -4.26 9.11 -10.20
CA ALA A 90 -2.92 8.90 -10.75
C ALA A 90 -2.46 7.44 -10.73
N GLY A 91 -2.82 6.67 -9.68
CA GLY A 91 -2.20 5.38 -9.37
C GLY A 91 -3.09 4.14 -9.41
N ALA A 92 -4.40 4.26 -9.61
CA ALA A 92 -5.28 3.09 -9.55
C ALA A 92 -4.98 2.04 -10.64
N PRO A 93 -5.13 0.74 -10.33
CA PRO A 93 -5.60 0.15 -9.07
C PRO A 93 -4.55 0.26 -7.95
N LEU A 94 -4.99 0.67 -6.77
CA LEU A 94 -4.12 1.11 -5.69
C LEU A 94 -4.61 0.60 -4.33
N TYR A 95 -3.69 0.10 -3.50
CA TYR A 95 -3.92 -0.07 -2.07
C TYR A 95 -3.55 1.21 -1.32
N ALA A 96 -4.52 1.87 -0.73
CA ALA A 96 -4.30 2.97 0.21
C ALA A 96 -3.92 2.40 1.59
N LYS A 97 -2.74 2.73 2.09
CA LYS A 97 -2.21 2.22 3.36
C LYS A 97 -2.16 3.33 4.40
N PHE A 98 -2.55 2.98 5.62
CA PHE A 98 -2.54 3.87 6.76
C PHE A 98 -1.56 3.36 7.82
N GLY A 99 -0.46 4.06 7.96
CA GLY A 99 0.45 3.96 9.09
C GLY A 99 0.00 4.89 10.22
N LEU A 100 0.92 5.28 11.06
CA LEU A 100 0.68 6.26 12.11
C LEU A 100 1.98 7.01 12.40
N ARG A 101 1.92 8.33 12.41
CA ARG A 101 3.02 9.19 12.85
C ARG A 101 3.09 9.25 14.36
N ASN A 102 4.27 9.51 14.89
CA ASN A 102 4.51 9.65 16.33
C ASN A 102 3.95 8.47 17.16
N ALA A 103 3.86 7.29 16.55
CA ALA A 103 3.40 6.10 17.23
C ALA A 103 4.50 5.53 18.11
N GLN A 104 4.14 5.09 19.31
CA GLN A 104 5.05 4.32 20.13
C GLN A 104 5.43 3.02 19.40
N ALA A 105 6.74 2.70 19.40
CA ALA A 105 7.23 1.46 18.81
C ALA A 105 6.67 0.23 19.56
N ILE A 106 6.24 -0.77 18.81
CA ILE A 106 5.68 -2.03 19.33
C ILE A 106 6.55 -3.25 18.99
N TYR A 107 7.71 -3.03 18.37
CA TYR A 107 8.66 -4.09 18.05
C TYR A 107 9.97 -3.94 18.84
N PRO A 108 10.52 -5.03 19.34
CA PRO A 108 9.94 -6.39 19.38
C PRO A 108 8.65 -6.43 20.20
N SER A 109 7.63 -7.13 19.68
CA SER A 109 6.32 -7.22 20.32
C SER A 109 6.34 -8.12 21.57
N GLY A 110 5.41 -7.87 22.50
CA GLY A 110 5.19 -8.66 23.69
C GLY A 110 3.92 -8.22 24.41
N HIS A 111 3.36 -9.04 25.30
CA HIS A 111 2.09 -8.76 25.99
C HIS A 111 2.07 -7.43 26.74
N HIS A 112 3.22 -6.93 27.20
CA HIS A 112 3.34 -5.61 27.84
C HIS A 112 3.05 -4.43 26.89
N LEU A 113 2.97 -4.67 25.57
CA LEU A 113 2.66 -3.68 24.54
C LEU A 113 1.27 -3.84 23.92
N ASP A 114 0.45 -4.79 24.40
CA ASP A 114 -0.87 -5.08 23.82
C ASP A 114 -1.79 -3.85 23.81
N ASP A 115 -1.82 -3.06 24.87
CA ASP A 115 -2.64 -1.86 24.93
C ASP A 115 -2.16 -0.78 23.95
N VAL A 116 -0.85 -0.60 23.83
CA VAL A 116 -0.24 0.31 22.86
C VAL A 116 -0.57 -0.13 21.44
N ALA A 117 -0.42 -1.42 21.14
CA ALA A 117 -0.73 -1.97 19.82
C ALA A 117 -2.20 -1.78 19.45
N ARG A 118 -3.11 -1.97 20.42
CA ARG A 118 -4.55 -1.78 20.26
C ARG A 118 -4.89 -0.31 20.03
N ALA A 119 -4.32 0.61 20.81
CA ALA A 119 -4.51 2.04 20.64
C ALA A 119 -4.02 2.51 19.26
N ASN A 120 -2.83 2.08 18.85
CA ASN A 120 -2.27 2.37 17.52
C ASN A 120 -3.17 1.83 16.39
N ALA A 121 -3.72 0.62 16.53
CA ALA A 121 -4.62 0.04 15.54
C ALA A 121 -5.94 0.82 15.43
N THR A 122 -6.53 1.20 16.55
CA THR A 122 -7.75 2.02 16.61
C THR A 122 -7.55 3.36 15.93
N GLU A 123 -6.44 4.04 16.20
CA GLU A 123 -6.13 5.33 15.56
C GLU A 123 -5.91 5.18 14.05
N LYS A 124 -5.24 4.13 13.57
CA LYS A 124 -5.10 3.87 12.14
C LYS A 124 -6.44 3.72 11.43
N VAL A 125 -7.38 3.02 12.05
CA VAL A 125 -8.75 2.86 11.52
C VAL A 125 -9.46 4.21 11.47
N HIS A 126 -9.32 5.01 12.53
CA HIS A 126 -9.89 6.37 12.56
C HIS A 126 -9.32 7.26 11.46
N ARG A 127 -7.99 7.27 11.25
CA ARG A 127 -7.34 8.02 10.16
C ARG A 127 -7.84 7.58 8.79
N ALA A 128 -8.00 6.28 8.58
CA ALA A 128 -8.57 5.76 7.35
C ALA A 128 -10.02 6.23 7.15
N ALA A 129 -10.86 6.22 8.19
CA ALA A 129 -12.24 6.71 8.12
C ALA A 129 -12.29 8.20 7.72
N VAL A 130 -11.47 9.04 8.34
CA VAL A 130 -11.37 10.47 7.99
C VAL A 130 -10.94 10.67 6.53
N ALA A 131 -9.96 9.90 6.05
CA ALA A 131 -9.53 10.00 4.65
C ALA A 131 -10.63 9.56 3.67
N LEU A 132 -11.43 8.56 4.02
CA LEU A 132 -12.59 8.13 3.22
C LEU A 132 -13.71 9.18 3.20
N GLU A 133 -13.93 9.91 4.29
CA GLU A 133 -14.85 11.07 4.29
C GLU A 133 -14.39 12.16 3.32
N TRP A 134 -13.10 12.46 3.29
CA TRP A 134 -12.53 13.37 2.30
C TRP A 134 -12.69 12.85 0.88
N LEU A 135 -12.43 11.57 0.66
CA LEU A 135 -12.60 10.94 -0.65
C LEU A 135 -14.04 11.08 -1.16
N GLU A 136 -15.03 10.78 -0.33
CA GLU A 136 -16.45 10.90 -0.69
C GLU A 136 -16.84 12.33 -1.05
N ARG A 137 -16.30 13.32 -0.33
CA ARG A 137 -16.58 14.74 -0.60
C ARG A 137 -15.91 15.29 -1.85
N LEU A 138 -14.65 14.91 -2.09
CA LEU A 138 -13.82 15.50 -3.14
C LEU A 138 -13.79 14.66 -4.43
N SER A 139 -14.07 13.39 -4.35
CA SER A 139 -14.02 12.45 -5.47
C SER A 139 -15.13 11.40 -5.36
N PRO A 140 -16.41 11.82 -5.37
CA PRO A 140 -17.53 10.89 -5.24
C PRO A 140 -17.51 9.86 -6.39
N GLY A 141 -17.93 8.64 -6.09
CA GLY A 141 -18.02 7.55 -7.07
C GLY A 141 -16.76 6.74 -7.27
N VAL A 142 -15.70 6.97 -6.49
CA VAL A 142 -14.54 6.07 -6.48
C VAL A 142 -14.94 4.69 -5.98
N VAL A 143 -14.63 3.67 -6.79
CA VAL A 143 -14.94 2.27 -6.44
C VAL A 143 -13.92 1.75 -5.43
N GLN A 144 -14.43 1.21 -4.33
CA GLN A 144 -13.62 0.61 -3.27
C GLN A 144 -13.94 -0.88 -3.16
N SER A 145 -12.96 -1.70 -2.74
CA SER A 145 -13.21 -3.10 -2.38
C SER A 145 -14.09 -3.15 -1.13
N LYS A 146 -15.00 -4.14 -1.09
CA LYS A 146 -15.80 -4.38 0.12
C LYS A 146 -14.92 -4.96 1.23
N PRO A 147 -15.20 -4.64 2.52
CA PRO A 147 -14.55 -5.29 3.64
C PRO A 147 -14.66 -6.82 3.53
N GLY A 148 -13.55 -7.52 3.77
CA GLY A 148 -13.51 -8.98 3.68
C GLY A 148 -13.61 -9.54 2.25
N ALA A 149 -13.29 -8.75 1.23
CA ALA A 149 -13.30 -9.20 -0.16
C ALA A 149 -12.44 -10.45 -0.36
N ALA A 150 -12.93 -11.40 -1.16
CA ALA A 150 -12.18 -12.60 -1.53
C ALA A 150 -10.91 -12.24 -2.29
N GLY A 151 -9.91 -13.15 -2.30
CA GLY A 151 -8.65 -12.93 -3.00
C GLY A 151 -7.81 -11.81 -2.41
N LEU A 152 -7.90 -11.58 -1.08
CA LEU A 152 -7.19 -10.51 -0.36
C LEU A 152 -7.59 -9.09 -0.83
N GLY A 153 -8.71 -8.94 -1.52
CA GLY A 153 -9.15 -7.64 -2.04
C GLY A 153 -8.15 -7.03 -3.01
N VAL A 154 -7.39 -7.85 -3.76
CA VAL A 154 -6.44 -7.32 -4.76
C VAL A 154 -7.19 -6.45 -5.76
N PRO A 155 -6.84 -5.15 -5.90
CA PRO A 155 -7.48 -4.28 -6.87
C PRO A 155 -7.29 -4.80 -8.30
N VAL A 156 -8.34 -4.74 -9.08
CA VAL A 156 -8.33 -5.07 -10.51
C VAL A 156 -8.75 -3.85 -11.32
N ARG A 157 -8.30 -3.77 -12.56
CA ARG A 157 -8.75 -2.72 -13.49
C ARG A 157 -10.19 -2.95 -13.92
#